data_5574b54d244416ef23aa9af146dcd35f
#
_entry.id   5574b54d244416ef23aa9af146dcd35f
#
_cell.length_a   1.000
_cell.length_b   1.000
_cell.length_c   1.000
_cell.angle_alpha   90.00
_cell.angle_beta   90.00
_cell.angle_gamma   90.00
#
_symmetry.space_group_name_H-M   'P 1'
#
loop_
_entity.id
_entity.type
_entity.pdbx_description
1 polymer ?
#
loop_
_entity_poly.entity_id
_entity_poly.type
_entity_poly.pdbx_seq_one_letter_code
_entity_poly.pdbx_strand_id
1 'polypeptide(L)'
;MKEQLKNWARTVRKSYITSKARKNMPAHLRMDVTAVSIEKGHHNVTYRGVKAIRCPFDYVIYQMILSEVKPDLVIEIGTNIGGGALYIADLLERLGDGVMHSIDIKDQADSLVKNHPRIKLFTNGWEEYDLALTANYS
;
A
#
# COMPACT_ATOMS: atom_id res chain seq x y z
N MET A 1 -27.68 -16.23 21.26
CA MET A 1 -28.71 -16.16 20.19
C MET A 1 -29.39 -14.80 20.10
N LYS A 2 -29.98 -14.23 21.15
CA LYS A 2 -30.67 -12.91 21.10
C LYS A 2 -29.74 -11.75 20.69
N GLU A 3 -28.49 -11.73 21.13
CA GLU A 3 -27.53 -10.65 20.80
C GLU A 3 -27.04 -10.74 19.34
N GLN A 4 -26.84 -11.94 18.83
CA GLN A 4 -26.51 -12.17 17.42
C GLN A 4 -27.61 -11.71 16.48
N LEU A 5 -28.86 -11.98 16.84
CA LEU A 5 -30.05 -11.51 16.10
C LEU A 5 -30.16 -9.97 16.10
N LYS A 6 -29.88 -9.31 17.23
CA LYS A 6 -29.87 -7.84 17.30
C LYS A 6 -28.75 -7.23 16.42
N ASN A 7 -27.57 -7.83 16.44
CA ASN A 7 -26.44 -7.36 15.62
C ASN A 7 -26.73 -7.56 14.13
N TRP A 8 -27.30 -8.71 13.75
CA TRP A 8 -27.74 -8.96 12.38
C TRP A 8 -28.81 -7.93 11.95
N ALA A 9 -29.84 -7.70 12.75
CA ALA A 9 -30.88 -6.73 12.45
C ALA A 9 -30.33 -5.28 12.31
N ARG A 10 -29.37 -4.88 13.14
CA ARG A 10 -28.67 -3.58 13.02
C ARG A 10 -27.90 -3.47 11.70
N THR A 11 -27.21 -4.53 11.31
CA THR A 11 -26.43 -4.58 10.05
C THR A 11 -27.37 -4.48 8.84
N VAL A 12 -28.45 -5.25 8.82
CA VAL A 12 -29.45 -5.21 7.74
C VAL A 12 -30.11 -3.83 7.64
N ARG A 13 -30.50 -3.24 8.78
CA ARG A 13 -31.08 -1.90 8.82
C ARG A 13 -30.10 -0.84 8.32
N LYS A 14 -28.82 -0.91 8.71
CA LYS A 14 -27.78 0.00 8.24
C LYS A 14 -27.58 -0.12 6.73
N SER A 15 -27.51 -1.34 6.21
CA SER A 15 -27.40 -1.61 4.78
C SER A 15 -28.59 -1.06 3.99
N TYR A 16 -29.82 -1.24 4.50
CA TYR A 16 -31.04 -0.72 3.87
C TYR A 16 -31.06 0.82 3.84
N ILE A 17 -30.70 1.48 4.96
CA ILE A 17 -30.67 2.95 5.05
C ILE A 17 -29.64 3.52 4.07
N THR A 18 -28.43 2.94 4.02
CA THR A 18 -27.38 3.36 3.08
C THR A 18 -27.79 3.14 1.62
N SER A 19 -28.42 2.03 1.30
CA SER A 19 -28.93 1.72 -0.04
C SER A 19 -30.03 2.71 -0.46
N LYS A 20 -30.96 3.07 0.44
CA LYS A 20 -32.00 4.06 0.16
C LYS A 20 -31.44 5.47 0.00
N ALA A 21 -30.50 5.88 0.86
CA ALA A 21 -29.83 7.17 0.74
C ALA A 21 -29.07 7.29 -0.59
N ARG A 22 -28.40 6.21 -1.02
CA ARG A 22 -27.67 6.15 -2.29
C ARG A 22 -28.61 6.28 -3.51
N LYS A 23 -29.80 5.63 -3.47
CA LYS A 23 -30.78 5.75 -4.56
C LYS A 23 -31.29 7.17 -4.74
N ASN A 24 -31.41 7.93 -3.66
CA ASN A 24 -31.91 9.30 -3.68
C ASN A 24 -30.82 10.35 -3.89
N MET A 25 -29.55 9.95 -3.92
CA MET A 25 -28.43 10.84 -4.14
C MET A 25 -28.33 11.23 -5.64
N PRO A 26 -28.17 12.52 -5.99
CA PRO A 26 -27.93 12.94 -7.36
C PRO A 26 -26.76 12.19 -8.00
N ALA A 27 -26.86 11.89 -9.29
CA ALA A 27 -25.87 11.05 -9.98
C ALA A 27 -24.44 11.59 -9.87
N HIS A 28 -24.24 12.91 -9.90
CA HIS A 28 -22.95 13.57 -9.78
C HIS A 28 -22.32 13.49 -8.39
N LEU A 29 -23.11 13.13 -7.36
CA LEU A 29 -22.61 12.90 -6.00
C LEU A 29 -22.41 11.41 -5.67
N ARG A 30 -22.77 10.51 -6.59
CA ARG A 30 -22.57 9.07 -6.40
C ARG A 30 -21.13 8.71 -6.73
N MET A 31 -20.43 8.16 -5.75
CA MET A 31 -19.13 7.55 -5.97
C MET A 31 -19.29 6.03 -5.99
N ASP A 32 -19.19 5.45 -7.16
CA ASP A 32 -19.22 4.00 -7.35
C ASP A 32 -17.80 3.44 -7.40
N VAL A 33 -17.33 2.95 -6.27
CA VAL A 33 -16.04 2.25 -6.17
C VAL A 33 -16.30 0.77 -6.50
N THR A 34 -15.83 0.33 -7.65
CA THR A 34 -15.89 -1.06 -8.11
C THR A 34 -14.49 -1.62 -8.25
N ALA A 35 -14.33 -2.94 -8.26
CA ALA A 35 -13.04 -3.58 -8.54
C ALA A 35 -12.41 -3.05 -9.85
N VAL A 36 -13.22 -2.86 -10.88
CA VAL A 36 -12.77 -2.32 -12.18
C VAL A 36 -12.30 -0.86 -12.05
N SER A 37 -12.99 -0.02 -11.25
CA SER A 37 -12.55 1.37 -11.06
C SER A 37 -11.27 1.47 -10.24
N ILE A 38 -11.08 0.57 -9.26
CA ILE A 38 -9.83 0.46 -8.49
C ILE A 38 -8.70 -0.02 -9.39
N GLU A 39 -8.93 -1.06 -10.18
CA GLU A 39 -7.95 -1.60 -11.14
C GLU A 39 -7.51 -0.56 -12.16
N LYS A 40 -8.43 0.22 -12.72
CA LYS A 40 -8.08 1.33 -13.62
C LYS A 40 -7.34 2.46 -12.90
N GLY A 41 -7.71 2.73 -11.65
CA GLY A 41 -7.14 3.80 -10.84
C GLY A 41 -5.68 3.53 -10.44
N HIS A 42 -5.34 2.27 -10.08
CA HIS A 42 -4.01 1.96 -9.55
C HIS A 42 -2.88 2.20 -10.56
N HIS A 43 -3.15 2.09 -11.86
CA HIS A 43 -2.16 2.39 -12.90
C HIS A 43 -1.81 3.89 -13.03
N ASN A 44 -2.64 4.77 -12.46
CA ASN A 44 -2.45 6.22 -12.52
C ASN A 44 -1.91 6.80 -11.19
N VAL A 45 -1.72 5.95 -10.17
CA VAL A 45 -1.17 6.40 -8.90
C VAL A 45 0.30 6.75 -9.07
N THR A 46 0.68 7.93 -8.57
CA THR A 46 2.07 8.35 -8.49
C THR A 46 2.38 8.84 -7.08
N TYR A 47 3.62 8.67 -6.66
CA TYR A 47 4.15 9.25 -5.45
C TYR A 47 5.40 10.06 -5.78
N ARG A 48 5.42 11.35 -5.45
CA ARG A 48 6.49 12.30 -5.82
C ARG A 48 6.83 12.27 -7.32
N GLY A 49 5.80 12.03 -8.17
CA GLY A 49 5.94 11.91 -9.62
C GLY A 49 6.34 10.51 -10.11
N VAL A 50 6.76 9.61 -9.24
CA VAL A 50 7.15 8.23 -9.58
C VAL A 50 5.91 7.35 -9.60
N LYS A 51 5.75 6.51 -10.64
CA LYS A 51 4.65 5.55 -10.72
C LYS A 51 4.69 4.58 -9.55
N ALA A 52 3.54 4.47 -8.88
CA ALA A 52 3.34 3.62 -7.73
C ALA A 52 2.11 2.74 -7.96
N ILE A 53 2.29 1.68 -8.76
CA ILE A 53 1.23 0.79 -9.24
C ILE A 53 0.72 -0.08 -8.09
N ARG A 54 -0.19 0.50 -7.27
CA ARG A 54 -0.82 -0.16 -6.13
C ARG A 54 -2.23 0.37 -5.92
N CYS A 55 -3.06 -0.42 -5.27
CA CYS A 55 -4.37 0.04 -4.84
C CYS A 55 -4.21 1.24 -3.89
N PRO A 56 -4.95 2.35 -4.09
CA PRO A 56 -4.85 3.53 -3.24
C PRO A 56 -5.07 3.27 -1.75
N PHE A 57 -5.85 2.25 -1.39
CA PHE A 57 -6.11 1.87 0.00
C PHE A 57 -4.89 1.23 0.67
N ASP A 58 -4.00 0.59 -0.09
CA ASP A 58 -2.79 -0.04 0.45
C ASP A 58 -1.89 0.98 1.13
N TYR A 59 -1.84 2.22 0.61
CA TYR A 59 -1.03 3.29 1.19
C TYR A 59 -1.45 3.66 2.61
N VAL A 60 -2.75 3.65 2.90
CA VAL A 60 -3.26 3.88 4.26
C VAL A 60 -2.92 2.71 5.17
N ILE A 61 -3.05 1.48 4.66
CA ILE A 61 -2.74 0.26 5.41
C ILE A 61 -1.24 0.21 5.75
N TYR A 62 -0.37 0.57 4.81
CA TYR A 62 1.08 0.62 5.07
C TYR A 62 1.43 1.62 6.17
N GLN A 63 0.83 2.81 6.18
CA GLN A 63 1.04 3.78 7.26
C GLN A 63 0.66 3.20 8.63
N MET A 64 -0.48 2.50 8.70
CA MET A 64 -0.95 1.88 9.94
C MET A 64 0.03 0.80 10.40
N ILE A 65 0.39 -0.13 9.52
CA ILE A 65 1.28 -1.25 9.83
C ILE A 65 2.66 -0.73 10.26
N LEU A 66 3.26 0.16 9.48
CA LEU A 66 4.60 0.69 9.78
C LEU A 66 4.63 1.48 11.09
N SER A 67 3.56 2.24 11.39
CA SER A 67 3.45 2.99 12.65
C SER A 67 3.31 2.08 13.87
N GLU A 68 2.63 0.93 13.72
CA GLU A 68 2.42 -0.04 14.79
C GLU A 68 3.64 -0.94 14.99
N VAL A 69 4.16 -1.52 13.90
CA VAL A 69 5.25 -2.50 13.93
C VAL A 69 6.62 -1.85 14.13
N LYS A 70 6.85 -0.65 13.55
CA LYS A 70 8.14 0.07 13.54
C LYS A 70 9.30 -0.83 13.13
N PRO A 71 9.26 -1.41 11.93
CA PRO A 71 10.23 -2.41 11.52
C PRO A 71 11.60 -1.77 11.24
N ASP A 72 12.68 -2.47 11.56
CA ASP A 72 14.04 -2.08 11.17
C ASP A 72 14.30 -2.36 9.69
N LEU A 73 13.59 -3.33 9.11
CA LEU A 73 13.70 -3.72 7.71
C LEU A 73 12.33 -3.98 7.10
N VAL A 74 12.09 -3.40 5.93
CA VAL A 74 11.00 -3.76 5.03
C VAL A 74 11.58 -4.36 3.76
N ILE A 75 11.05 -5.52 3.33
CA ILE A 75 11.44 -6.15 2.08
C ILE A 75 10.28 -6.07 1.09
N GLU A 76 10.55 -5.56 -0.10
CA GLU A 76 9.62 -5.55 -1.23
C GLU A 76 10.15 -6.46 -2.33
N ILE A 77 9.29 -7.27 -2.90
CA ILE A 77 9.57 -8.07 -4.09
C ILE A 77 8.75 -7.50 -5.24
N GLY A 78 9.42 -7.03 -6.28
CA GLY A 78 8.83 -6.33 -7.41
C GLY A 78 8.92 -4.82 -7.30
N THR A 79 10.12 -4.26 -7.41
CA THR A 79 10.37 -2.80 -7.36
C THR A 79 9.66 -2.05 -8.47
N ASN A 80 9.67 -2.60 -9.69
CA ASN A 80 9.21 -1.91 -10.91
C ASN A 80 9.86 -0.52 -11.03
N ILE A 81 9.08 0.57 -11.24
CA ILE A 81 9.58 1.96 -11.27
C ILE A 81 9.93 2.47 -9.86
N GLY A 82 9.39 1.82 -8.81
CA GLY A 82 9.78 2.03 -7.42
C GLY A 82 8.97 3.06 -6.64
N GLY A 83 7.83 3.54 -7.16
CA GLY A 83 7.02 4.52 -6.42
C GLY A 83 6.46 3.96 -5.11
N GLY A 84 6.21 2.64 -5.01
CA GLY A 84 5.84 1.97 -3.76
C GLY A 84 6.99 1.97 -2.76
N ALA A 85 8.20 1.59 -3.22
CA ALA A 85 9.41 1.63 -2.42
C ALA A 85 9.69 3.04 -1.87
N LEU A 86 9.59 4.06 -2.72
CA LEU A 86 9.81 5.46 -2.33
C LEU A 86 8.83 5.91 -1.25
N TYR A 87 7.55 5.53 -1.39
CA TYR A 87 6.53 5.85 -0.39
C TYR A 87 6.83 5.23 0.98
N ILE A 88 7.16 3.95 1.00
CA ILE A 88 7.49 3.23 2.24
C ILE A 88 8.77 3.80 2.87
N ALA A 89 9.79 4.09 2.08
CA ALA A 89 11.05 4.65 2.57
C ALA A 89 10.86 6.05 3.19
N ASP A 90 10.05 6.92 2.57
CA ASP A 90 9.71 8.24 3.14
C ASP A 90 8.92 8.09 4.47
N LEU A 91 8.07 7.06 4.60
CA LEU A 91 7.40 6.76 5.88
C LEU A 91 8.38 6.30 6.95
N LEU A 92 9.30 5.39 6.63
CA LEU A 92 10.35 4.92 7.54
C LEU A 92 11.24 6.10 7.98
N GLU A 93 11.56 7.02 7.08
CA GLU A 93 12.31 8.23 7.42
C GLU A 93 11.57 9.12 8.42
N ARG A 94 10.26 9.29 8.27
CA ARG A 94 9.41 10.04 9.20
C ARG A 94 9.24 9.37 10.56
N LEU A 95 9.24 8.05 10.59
CA LEU A 95 9.17 7.26 11.82
C LEU A 95 10.50 7.24 12.57
N GLY A 96 11.60 7.62 11.91
CA GLY A 96 12.93 7.75 12.50
C GLY A 96 13.85 6.56 12.24
N ASP A 97 13.29 5.36 12.05
CA ASP A 97 14.03 4.10 11.93
C ASP A 97 13.63 3.30 10.69
N GLY A 98 14.40 2.23 10.42
CA GLY A 98 14.14 1.26 9.39
C GLY A 98 14.73 1.62 8.02
N VAL A 99 14.99 0.58 7.25
CA VAL A 99 15.45 0.65 5.85
C VAL A 99 14.58 -0.25 4.99
N MET A 100 14.68 -0.07 3.69
CA MET A 100 13.94 -0.85 2.71
C MET A 100 14.90 -1.57 1.79
N HIS A 101 14.73 -2.88 1.63
CA HIS A 101 15.33 -3.67 0.58
C HIS A 101 14.27 -3.91 -0.49
N SER A 102 14.46 -3.36 -1.68
CA SER A 102 13.54 -3.53 -2.80
C SER A 102 14.21 -4.35 -3.89
N ILE A 103 13.59 -5.45 -4.27
CA ILE A 103 14.16 -6.51 -5.08
C ILE A 103 13.38 -6.62 -6.38
N ASP A 104 14.08 -6.62 -7.52
CA ASP A 104 13.49 -6.86 -8.84
C ASP A 104 14.47 -7.65 -9.71
N ILE A 105 13.99 -8.18 -10.80
CA ILE A 105 14.82 -8.81 -11.85
C ILE A 105 15.33 -7.79 -12.87
N LYS A 106 14.87 -6.55 -12.79
CA LYS A 106 15.22 -5.46 -13.73
C LYS A 106 15.59 -4.19 -12.98
N ASP A 107 16.63 -3.52 -13.46
CA ASP A 107 17.01 -2.19 -13.00
C ASP A 107 16.28 -1.09 -13.79
N GLN A 108 15.01 -0.87 -13.45
CA GLN A 108 14.17 0.17 -14.05
C GLN A 108 13.65 1.20 -13.04
N ALA A 109 14.17 1.17 -11.82
CA ALA A 109 13.78 2.09 -10.77
C ALA A 109 14.12 3.54 -11.12
N ASP A 110 13.23 4.46 -10.73
CA ASP A 110 13.44 5.91 -10.89
C ASP A 110 14.67 6.40 -10.12
N SER A 111 15.24 7.52 -10.56
CA SER A 111 16.40 8.13 -9.91
C SER A 111 16.16 8.54 -8.47
N LEU A 112 14.95 8.98 -8.12
CA LEU A 112 14.58 9.29 -6.73
C LEU A 112 14.65 8.04 -5.83
N VAL A 113 14.30 6.88 -6.37
CA VAL A 113 14.38 5.59 -5.66
C VAL A 113 15.83 5.16 -5.50
N LYS A 114 16.62 5.23 -6.58
CA LYS A 114 18.04 4.86 -6.59
C LYS A 114 18.90 5.68 -5.64
N ASN A 115 18.54 6.94 -5.45
CA ASN A 115 19.30 7.88 -4.61
C ASN A 115 18.70 8.03 -3.19
N HIS A 116 17.66 7.28 -2.84
CA HIS A 116 17.04 7.40 -1.52
C HIS A 116 17.89 6.72 -0.45
N PRO A 117 18.27 7.40 0.66
CA PRO A 117 19.23 6.88 1.64
C PRO A 117 18.74 5.64 2.39
N ARG A 118 17.41 5.43 2.46
CA ARG A 118 16.81 4.28 3.14
C ARG A 118 16.43 3.13 2.19
N ILE A 119 16.72 3.22 0.89
CA ILE A 119 16.43 2.17 -0.07
C ILE A 119 17.71 1.49 -0.52
N LYS A 120 17.75 0.17 -0.41
CA LYS A 120 18.75 -0.68 -1.07
C LYS A 120 18.07 -1.46 -2.17
N LEU A 121 18.55 -1.29 -3.40
CA LEU A 121 18.04 -1.99 -4.58
C LEU A 121 18.85 -3.25 -4.86
N PHE A 122 18.14 -4.32 -5.17
CA PHE A 122 18.68 -5.61 -5.60
C PHE A 122 18.05 -5.97 -6.94
N THR A 123 18.86 -6.12 -7.97
CA THR A 123 18.38 -6.25 -9.36
C THR A 123 18.59 -7.64 -9.96
N ASN A 124 18.97 -8.60 -9.14
CA ASN A 124 19.21 -9.99 -9.55
C ASN A 124 18.04 -10.94 -9.25
N GLY A 125 16.91 -10.41 -8.80
CA GLY A 125 15.75 -11.20 -8.39
C GLY A 125 15.83 -11.73 -6.96
N TRP A 126 14.70 -12.25 -6.49
CA TRP A 126 14.56 -12.77 -5.13
C TRP A 126 15.43 -14.02 -4.87
N GLU A 127 15.61 -14.86 -5.87
CA GLU A 127 16.36 -16.11 -5.75
C GLU A 127 17.85 -15.87 -5.44
N GLU A 128 18.39 -14.75 -5.90
CA GLU A 128 19.77 -14.32 -5.70
C GLU A 128 19.93 -13.38 -4.48
N TYR A 129 18.83 -13.07 -3.79
CA TYR A 129 18.89 -12.20 -2.63
C TYR A 129 19.47 -12.95 -1.41
N ASP A 130 20.57 -12.42 -0.86
CA ASP A 130 21.22 -13.00 0.30
C ASP A 130 20.43 -12.69 1.59
N LEU A 131 19.75 -13.71 2.11
CA LEU A 131 19.01 -13.61 3.38
C LEU A 131 19.90 -13.28 4.58
N ALA A 132 21.21 -13.55 4.52
CA ALA A 132 22.11 -13.16 5.59
C ALA A 132 22.16 -11.64 5.82
N LEU A 133 21.81 -10.84 4.80
CA LEU A 133 21.68 -9.38 4.91
C LEU A 133 20.59 -8.94 5.89
N THR A 134 19.64 -9.83 6.20
CA THR A 134 18.54 -9.52 7.15
C THR A 134 18.92 -9.79 8.60
N ALA A 135 20.01 -10.51 8.87
CA ALA A 135 20.41 -10.92 10.22
C ALA A 135 20.74 -9.75 11.19
N ASN A 136 21.00 -8.56 10.65
CA ASN A 136 21.31 -7.36 11.43
C ASN A 136 20.08 -6.52 11.80
N TYR A 137 18.88 -6.97 11.43
CA TYR A 137 17.61 -6.30 11.69
C TYR A 137 16.74 -7.15 12.63
N SER A 138 15.96 -6.49 13.49
CA SER A 138 15.08 -7.14 14.46
C SER A 138 13.59 -7.02 14.09
#